data_e036245adee0cac718acfa45766a5af6
#
_entry.id   e036245adee0cac718acfa45766a5af6
#
_cell.length_a   1.000
_cell.length_b   1.000
_cell.length_c   1.000
_cell.angle_alpha   90.00
_cell.angle_beta   90.00
_cell.angle_gamma   90.00
#
_symmetry.space_group_name_H-M   'P 1'
#
loop_
_entity.id
_entity.type
_entity.pdbx_description
1 polymer ?
#
loop_
_entity_poly.entity_id
_entity_poly.type
_entity_poly.pdbx_seq_one_letter_code
_entity_poly.pdbx_strand_id
1 'polypeptide(L)'
;VGNGGTAYGGNDTGTGIQASGGAGGGFSGLFRLSVLQGNAILVAGGGGGAANGQTGGNGGSSDSDGAGTDATSQGSNTSGGKGGSLTAGGSAGVGDNLHVGDPGSALQGGSTGTNNPKYPGSAGGGGYWGGGSGAGVDLGSVVGGSTDKGGGGGGGSSYYSTNTNWVTNASYETVD
;
A
#
# COMPACT_ATOMS: atom_id res chain seq x y z
N VAL A 1 -15.29 -7.47 3.38
CA VAL A 1 -14.23 -7.31 2.38
C VAL A 1 -14.12 -5.83 2.04
N GLY A 2 -12.98 -5.24 2.26
CA GLY A 2 -12.74 -3.83 2.01
C GLY A 2 -11.74 -3.61 0.88
N ASN A 3 -11.54 -2.38 0.49
CA ASN A 3 -10.78 -2.02 -0.68
C ASN A 3 -9.29 -1.81 -0.38
N GLY A 4 -8.43 -2.56 -1.08
CA GLY A 4 -7.06 -2.12 -1.34
C GLY A 4 -7.06 -0.96 -2.34
N GLY A 5 -5.94 -0.27 -2.48
CA GLY A 5 -5.75 0.74 -3.52
C GLY A 5 -5.79 0.11 -4.91
N THR A 6 -6.18 0.89 -5.90
CA THR A 6 -6.12 0.50 -7.31
C THR A 6 -4.75 0.84 -7.90
N ALA A 7 -4.24 -0.05 -8.76
CA ALA A 7 -3.05 0.20 -9.54
C ALA A 7 -3.42 0.42 -11.01
N TYR A 8 -2.70 1.30 -11.66
CA TYR A 8 -2.84 1.55 -13.11
C TYR A 8 -1.67 0.88 -13.85
N GLY A 9 -1.95 0.32 -15.02
CA GLY A 9 -0.91 -0.21 -15.91
C GLY A 9 -0.08 0.93 -16.51
N GLY A 10 1.22 0.69 -16.70
CA GLY A 10 2.08 1.59 -17.48
C GLY A 10 1.76 1.53 -18.95
N ASN A 11 1.93 2.64 -19.65
CA ASN A 11 1.80 2.70 -21.11
C ASN A 11 3.19 2.74 -21.73
N ASP A 12 3.59 1.65 -22.39
CA ASP A 12 4.81 1.65 -23.20
C ASP A 12 4.45 1.98 -24.66
N THR A 13 4.83 3.16 -25.09
CA THR A 13 4.63 3.61 -26.47
C THR A 13 5.75 3.17 -27.44
N GLY A 14 6.61 2.20 -27.07
CA GLY A 14 7.68 1.90 -28.02
C GLY A 14 8.53 0.66 -27.90
N THR A 15 8.54 -0.08 -26.80
CA THR A 15 9.49 -1.19 -26.61
C THR A 15 8.90 -2.52 -26.10
N GLY A 16 7.60 -2.63 -26.02
CA GLY A 16 6.93 -3.93 -25.81
C GLY A 16 6.97 -4.50 -24.37
N ILE A 17 7.48 -3.76 -23.39
CA ILE A 17 7.47 -4.18 -21.99
C ILE A 17 6.41 -3.35 -21.26
N GLN A 18 5.23 -3.91 -21.09
CA GLN A 18 4.21 -3.32 -20.21
C GLN A 18 4.53 -3.70 -18.77
N ALA A 19 5.13 -2.80 -18.04
CA ALA A 19 5.22 -2.92 -16.60
C ALA A 19 3.87 -2.51 -15.99
N SER A 20 3.29 -3.35 -15.15
CA SER A 20 2.10 -3.01 -14.39
C SER A 20 2.43 -3.03 -12.90
N GLY A 21 1.89 -2.07 -12.17
CA GLY A 21 1.89 -2.13 -10.72
C GLY A 21 0.83 -3.12 -10.21
N GLY A 22 1.08 -3.79 -9.10
CA GLY A 22 0.11 -4.64 -8.45
C GLY A 22 -0.96 -3.85 -7.69
N ALA A 23 -2.20 -4.31 -7.70
CA ALA A 23 -3.23 -3.78 -6.82
C ALA A 23 -2.92 -4.12 -5.35
N GLY A 24 -3.36 -3.29 -4.43
CA GLY A 24 -3.30 -3.60 -3.01
C GLY A 24 -4.34 -4.63 -2.59
N GLY A 25 -4.02 -5.47 -1.60
CA GLY A 25 -4.97 -6.36 -0.97
C GLY A 25 -6.05 -5.61 -0.21
N GLY A 26 -7.28 -6.12 -0.21
CA GLY A 26 -8.37 -5.59 0.62
C GLY A 26 -8.19 -5.97 2.09
N PHE A 27 -8.83 -5.28 3.00
CA PHE A 27 -8.94 -5.67 4.38
C PHE A 27 -10.13 -6.64 4.60
N SER A 28 -10.10 -7.38 5.70
CA SER A 28 -11.26 -8.08 6.26
C SER A 28 -11.58 -7.50 7.63
N GLY A 29 -12.87 -7.38 7.97
CA GLY A 29 -13.20 -6.77 9.26
C GLY A 29 -14.60 -7.10 9.77
N LEU A 30 -14.75 -6.97 11.07
CA LEU A 30 -16.01 -7.03 11.80
C LEU A 30 -16.34 -5.62 12.30
N PHE A 31 -17.55 -5.17 11.99
CA PHE A 31 -18.01 -3.81 12.31
C PHE A 31 -19.35 -3.86 13.00
N ARG A 32 -19.61 -2.90 13.88
CA ARG A 32 -20.97 -2.63 14.37
C ARG A 32 -21.71 -1.78 13.34
N LEU A 33 -22.96 -2.09 13.11
CA LEU A 33 -23.90 -1.28 12.32
C LEU A 33 -23.49 -1.06 10.85
N SER A 34 -22.33 -0.49 10.58
CA SER A 34 -21.88 -0.15 9.23
C SER A 34 -20.35 -0.19 9.10
N VAL A 35 -19.86 -0.34 7.87
CA VAL A 35 -18.41 -0.36 7.55
C VAL A 35 -17.86 1.07 7.61
N LEU A 36 -17.66 1.56 8.82
CA LEU A 36 -17.01 2.82 9.15
C LEU A 36 -15.91 2.57 10.17
N GLN A 37 -14.82 3.29 10.09
CA GLN A 37 -13.66 3.10 10.97
C GLN A 37 -14.05 3.19 12.47
N GLY A 38 -14.90 4.15 12.85
CA GLY A 38 -15.37 4.30 14.23
C GLY A 38 -16.28 3.15 14.73
N ASN A 39 -16.78 2.30 13.84
CA ASN A 39 -17.58 1.12 14.15
C ASN A 39 -16.77 -0.19 14.12
N ALA A 40 -15.47 -0.11 13.87
CA ALA A 40 -14.63 -1.30 13.77
C ALA A 40 -14.52 -2.02 15.12
N ILE A 41 -14.73 -3.33 15.10
CA ILE A 41 -14.46 -4.24 16.23
C ILE A 41 -13.12 -4.95 15.99
N LEU A 42 -12.94 -5.47 14.79
CA LEU A 42 -11.73 -6.15 14.34
C LEU A 42 -11.50 -5.83 12.87
N VAL A 43 -10.27 -5.51 12.51
CA VAL A 43 -9.84 -5.33 11.12
C VAL A 43 -8.51 -6.05 10.92
N ALA A 44 -8.44 -6.89 9.92
CA ALA A 44 -7.19 -7.47 9.43
C ALA A 44 -6.76 -6.70 8.18
N GLY A 45 -5.57 -6.11 8.22
CA GLY A 45 -5.02 -5.32 7.12
C GLY A 45 -4.59 -6.20 5.94
N GLY A 46 -4.73 -5.68 4.74
CA GLY A 46 -4.26 -6.28 3.49
C GLY A 46 -2.86 -5.84 3.13
N GLY A 47 -2.11 -6.69 2.42
CA GLY A 47 -0.78 -6.37 1.90
C GLY A 47 -0.84 -5.34 0.76
N GLY A 48 0.22 -4.59 0.58
CA GLY A 48 0.41 -3.72 -0.58
C GLY A 48 0.80 -4.50 -1.83
N GLY A 49 0.58 -3.90 -2.99
CA GLY A 49 0.94 -4.48 -4.28
C GLY A 49 2.44 -4.45 -4.54
N ALA A 50 2.93 -5.41 -5.33
CA ALA A 50 4.31 -5.45 -5.79
C ALA A 50 4.46 -4.72 -7.14
N ALA A 51 5.63 -4.13 -7.40
CA ALA A 51 5.95 -3.47 -8.66
C ALA A 51 7.33 -3.90 -9.17
N ASN A 52 7.41 -4.39 -10.40
CA ASN A 52 8.66 -4.60 -11.15
C ASN A 52 9.85 -5.11 -10.30
N GLY A 53 9.63 -6.18 -9.54
CA GLY A 53 10.65 -6.77 -8.66
C GLY A 53 10.80 -6.09 -7.29
N GLN A 54 9.94 -5.14 -6.96
CA GLN A 54 9.80 -4.56 -5.63
C GLN A 54 8.67 -5.24 -4.87
N THR A 55 8.89 -5.57 -3.61
CA THR A 55 7.87 -6.21 -2.77
C THR A 55 6.93 -5.17 -2.18
N GLY A 56 5.64 -5.50 -2.12
CA GLY A 56 4.67 -4.76 -1.33
C GLY A 56 4.88 -4.98 0.18
N GLY A 57 4.41 -4.05 0.99
CA GLY A 57 4.39 -4.18 2.44
C GLY A 57 3.36 -5.21 2.91
N ASN A 58 3.63 -5.88 4.01
CA ASN A 58 2.68 -6.84 4.61
C ASN A 58 1.53 -6.10 5.29
N GLY A 59 0.34 -6.66 5.24
CA GLY A 59 -0.80 -6.17 6.01
C GLY A 59 -0.74 -6.63 7.47
N GLY A 60 -1.10 -5.75 8.39
CA GLY A 60 -0.89 -5.97 9.81
C GLY A 60 0.59 -6.17 10.10
N SER A 61 1.07 -5.90 11.27
CA SER A 61 2.49 -6.03 11.56
C SER A 61 2.86 -7.45 11.95
N SER A 62 4.08 -7.86 11.59
CA SER A 62 4.82 -8.89 12.32
C SER A 62 5.18 -8.43 13.74
N ASP A 63 5.09 -7.14 14.01
CA ASP A 63 5.32 -6.56 15.32
C ASP A 63 3.97 -6.42 16.04
N SER A 64 3.94 -6.61 17.31
CA SER A 64 2.73 -6.75 18.16
C SER A 64 1.77 -5.55 18.20
N ASP A 65 1.99 -4.52 17.39
CA ASP A 65 1.20 -3.28 17.36
C ASP A 65 0.14 -3.20 16.25
N GLY A 66 0.13 -4.15 15.31
CA GLY A 66 -0.85 -4.20 14.22
C GLY A 66 -0.62 -3.23 13.07
N ALA A 67 0.46 -2.45 13.05
CA ALA A 67 0.79 -1.57 11.93
C ALA A 67 1.16 -2.37 10.67
N GLY A 68 0.82 -1.87 9.49
CA GLY A 68 1.31 -2.42 8.22
C GLY A 68 2.78 -2.10 7.99
N THR A 69 3.47 -2.90 7.18
CA THR A 69 4.89 -2.64 6.88
C THR A 69 5.07 -1.78 5.64
N ASP A 70 6.22 -1.13 5.57
CA ASP A 70 6.64 -0.36 4.39
C ASP A 70 6.96 -1.31 3.23
N ALA A 71 6.78 -0.83 2.01
CA ALA A 71 7.21 -1.52 0.81
C ALA A 71 8.67 -1.20 0.45
N THR A 72 9.27 -2.08 -0.35
CA THR A 72 10.62 -1.86 -0.86
C THR A 72 10.63 -0.91 -2.07
N SER A 73 11.77 -0.28 -2.31
CA SER A 73 12.08 0.47 -3.51
C SER A 73 13.52 0.18 -3.97
N GLN A 74 13.77 0.24 -5.26
CA GLN A 74 15.10 0.23 -5.84
C GLN A 74 15.24 1.39 -6.82
N GLY A 75 16.19 2.25 -6.57
CA GLY A 75 16.48 3.43 -7.39
C GLY A 75 16.68 4.66 -6.52
N SER A 76 17.41 5.63 -7.03
CA SER A 76 17.68 6.89 -6.31
C SER A 76 16.48 7.85 -6.33
N ASN A 77 15.52 7.61 -7.22
CA ASN A 77 14.45 8.56 -7.53
C ASN A 77 13.04 8.05 -7.20
N THR A 78 12.89 6.83 -6.70
CA THR A 78 11.58 6.28 -6.33
C THR A 78 11.62 5.67 -4.93
N SER A 79 10.53 5.79 -4.20
CA SER A 79 10.33 5.06 -2.95
C SER A 79 9.05 4.24 -2.95
N GLY A 80 9.04 3.20 -2.15
CA GLY A 80 7.84 2.44 -1.84
C GLY A 80 6.88 3.24 -0.96
N GLY A 81 5.62 2.86 -0.96
CA GLY A 81 4.62 3.38 -0.04
C GLY A 81 4.89 2.94 1.40
N LYS A 82 4.54 3.78 2.35
CA LYS A 82 4.63 3.45 3.77
C LYS A 82 3.44 2.62 4.23
N GLY A 83 3.67 1.76 5.21
CA GLY A 83 2.59 1.03 5.87
C GLY A 83 1.64 1.95 6.63
N GLY A 84 0.37 1.54 6.73
CA GLY A 84 -0.60 2.19 7.61
C GLY A 84 -0.24 1.96 9.08
N SER A 85 -0.29 2.99 9.90
CA SER A 85 -0.11 2.89 11.36
C SER A 85 -1.45 2.64 12.08
N LEU A 86 -1.44 2.58 13.41
CA LEU A 86 -2.68 2.53 14.19
C LEU A 86 -3.45 3.87 14.21
N THR A 87 -2.81 4.96 13.83
CA THR A 87 -3.36 6.31 13.98
C THR A 87 -3.46 7.09 12.68
N ALA A 88 -2.81 6.63 11.62
CA ALA A 88 -2.78 7.31 10.32
C ALA A 88 -2.53 6.35 9.16
N GLY A 89 -3.01 6.73 7.98
CA GLY A 89 -2.65 6.06 6.74
C GLY A 89 -1.18 6.24 6.39
N GLY A 90 -0.62 5.25 5.69
CA GLY A 90 0.75 5.31 5.18
C GLY A 90 0.89 6.41 4.12
N SER A 91 2.00 7.12 4.13
CA SER A 91 2.28 8.11 3.07
C SER A 91 2.61 7.42 1.75
N ALA A 92 2.28 8.07 0.64
CA ALA A 92 2.69 7.61 -0.68
C ALA A 92 4.21 7.65 -0.83
N GLY A 93 4.73 6.78 -1.71
CA GLY A 93 6.11 6.84 -2.15
C GLY A 93 6.39 8.14 -2.92
N VAL A 94 7.63 8.57 -2.86
CA VAL A 94 8.13 9.72 -3.61
C VAL A 94 8.77 9.21 -4.89
N GLY A 95 8.43 9.82 -6.03
CA GLY A 95 8.98 9.55 -7.35
C GLY A 95 9.37 10.83 -8.05
N ASP A 96 9.46 10.79 -9.38
CA ASP A 96 9.52 12.03 -10.13
C ASP A 96 8.22 12.82 -9.88
N ASN A 97 8.27 14.14 -9.97
CA ASN A 97 7.17 15.05 -9.58
C ASN A 97 5.84 14.82 -10.34
N LEU A 98 5.80 13.91 -11.30
CA LEU A 98 4.63 13.64 -12.15
C LEU A 98 3.90 12.35 -11.76
N HIS A 99 4.54 11.46 -11.00
CA HIS A 99 4.04 10.10 -10.75
C HIS A 99 3.94 9.75 -9.27
N VAL A 100 3.50 10.72 -8.49
CA VAL A 100 3.19 10.54 -7.07
C VAL A 100 1.85 9.84 -6.95
N GLY A 101 1.79 8.81 -6.12
CA GLY A 101 0.53 8.15 -5.80
C GLY A 101 -0.19 8.79 -4.62
N ASP A 102 -1.21 8.13 -4.12
CA ASP A 102 -2.00 8.61 -2.99
C ASP A 102 -1.54 7.98 -1.66
N PRO A 103 -1.64 8.71 -0.56
CA PRO A 103 -1.51 8.13 0.77
C PRO A 103 -2.68 7.17 1.05
N GLY A 104 -2.48 6.25 1.97
CA GLY A 104 -3.57 5.47 2.54
C GLY A 104 -4.51 6.32 3.39
N SER A 105 -5.74 5.88 3.52
CA SER A 105 -6.76 6.54 4.33
C SER A 105 -7.52 5.54 5.20
N ALA A 106 -8.52 6.00 5.95
CA ALA A 106 -9.35 5.13 6.77
C ALA A 106 -10.02 4.06 5.90
N LEU A 107 -9.79 2.80 6.22
CA LEU A 107 -10.33 1.61 5.55
C LEU A 107 -9.93 1.46 4.07
N GLN A 108 -8.98 2.24 3.54
CA GLN A 108 -8.61 2.19 2.13
C GLN A 108 -7.12 2.39 1.90
N GLY A 109 -6.53 1.56 1.07
CA GLY A 109 -5.17 1.73 0.57
C GLY A 109 -5.04 2.85 -0.46
N GLY A 110 -3.89 3.49 -0.52
CA GLY A 110 -3.56 4.51 -1.50
C GLY A 110 -3.51 3.94 -2.92
N SER A 111 -4.03 4.67 -3.88
CA SER A 111 -3.99 4.33 -5.30
C SER A 111 -2.77 4.94 -5.98
N THR A 112 -2.29 4.31 -7.04
CA THR A 112 -1.23 4.90 -7.86
C THR A 112 -1.78 6.09 -8.65
N GLY A 113 -0.91 7.06 -8.94
CA GLY A 113 -1.29 8.19 -9.79
C GLY A 113 -1.67 7.76 -11.20
N THR A 114 -2.50 8.56 -11.87
CA THR A 114 -3.11 8.25 -13.18
C THR A 114 -2.21 8.61 -14.38
N ASN A 115 -1.05 9.18 -14.16
CA ASN A 115 -0.19 9.74 -15.22
C ASN A 115 0.65 8.70 -15.99
N ASN A 116 0.20 7.46 -16.10
CA ASN A 116 0.78 6.41 -16.93
C ASN A 116 2.32 6.44 -17.05
N PRO A 117 3.09 6.30 -15.98
CA PRO A 117 4.54 6.26 -16.07
C PRO A 117 5.00 4.99 -16.80
N LYS A 118 6.19 5.03 -17.38
CA LYS A 118 6.80 3.84 -17.98
C LYS A 118 6.97 2.69 -16.98
N TYR A 119 7.30 3.04 -15.74
CA TYR A 119 7.40 2.11 -14.61
C TYR A 119 6.45 2.55 -13.50
N PRO A 120 5.22 2.05 -13.49
CA PRO A 120 4.24 2.44 -12.49
C PRO A 120 4.60 1.91 -11.10
N GLY A 121 4.24 2.67 -10.09
CA GLY A 121 4.20 2.18 -8.71
C GLY A 121 3.05 1.20 -8.48
N SER A 122 2.97 0.65 -7.29
CA SER A 122 1.91 -0.27 -6.88
C SER A 122 1.04 0.33 -5.80
N ALA A 123 -0.20 -0.15 -5.71
CA ALA A 123 -1.17 0.37 -4.77
C ALA A 123 -0.94 -0.13 -3.33
N GLY A 124 -1.33 0.66 -2.35
CA GLY A 124 -1.30 0.30 -0.94
C GLY A 124 -2.40 -0.68 -0.54
N GLY A 125 -2.18 -1.47 0.50
CA GLY A 125 -3.16 -2.36 1.09
C GLY A 125 -4.23 -1.62 1.91
N GLY A 126 -5.46 -2.12 1.91
CA GLY A 126 -6.52 -1.64 2.81
C GLY A 126 -6.29 -2.10 4.24
N GLY A 127 -6.84 -1.39 5.23
CA GLY A 127 -6.68 -1.72 6.65
C GLY A 127 -7.52 -0.81 7.51
N TYR A 128 -7.37 -0.89 8.83
CA TYR A 128 -7.96 0.12 9.74
C TYR A 128 -7.47 1.52 9.34
N TRP A 129 -6.16 1.61 9.03
CA TRP A 129 -5.58 2.63 8.18
C TRP A 129 -4.88 1.95 7.01
N GLY A 130 -5.12 2.37 5.80
CA GLY A 130 -4.50 1.81 4.61
C GLY A 130 -3.03 2.20 4.47
N GLY A 131 -2.26 1.39 3.76
CA GLY A 131 -0.90 1.73 3.32
C GLY A 131 -0.93 2.71 2.16
N GLY A 132 0.14 3.47 1.98
CA GLY A 132 0.33 4.36 0.84
C GLY A 132 0.71 3.60 -0.43
N SER A 133 0.46 4.17 -1.58
CA SER A 133 0.95 3.62 -2.85
C SER A 133 2.45 3.88 -3.03
N GLY A 134 3.12 3.04 -3.80
CA GLY A 134 4.46 3.31 -4.30
C GLY A 134 4.43 4.37 -5.42
N ALA A 135 5.55 5.03 -5.62
CA ALA A 135 5.71 6.00 -6.70
C ALA A 135 6.03 5.31 -8.03
N GLY A 136 5.57 5.92 -9.13
CA GLY A 136 6.01 5.58 -10.47
C GLY A 136 7.21 6.43 -10.91
N VAL A 137 7.80 6.08 -12.06
CA VAL A 137 8.88 6.86 -12.68
C VAL A 137 8.80 6.80 -14.20
N ASP A 138 9.05 7.93 -14.82
CA ASP A 138 9.16 8.06 -16.27
C ASP A 138 10.62 8.36 -16.63
N LEU A 139 11.35 7.35 -17.03
CA LEU A 139 12.74 7.51 -17.44
C LEU A 139 12.79 8.17 -18.83
N GLY A 140 12.61 9.48 -18.86
CA GLY A 140 12.99 10.30 -19.99
C GLY A 140 14.51 10.35 -20.07
N SER A 141 15.10 9.58 -20.98
CA SER A 141 16.51 9.69 -21.36
C SER A 141 17.53 9.45 -20.23
N VAL A 142 17.70 8.21 -19.79
CA VAL A 142 18.87 7.86 -18.98
C VAL A 142 19.93 7.23 -19.86
N VAL A 143 20.97 7.99 -20.10
CA VAL A 143 22.23 7.49 -20.61
C VAL A 143 22.86 6.65 -19.49
N GLY A 144 22.85 5.34 -19.66
CA GLY A 144 23.59 4.41 -18.78
C GLY A 144 22.74 3.72 -17.72
N GLY A 145 22.11 2.61 -18.08
CA GLY A 145 21.81 1.49 -17.18
C GLY A 145 21.02 1.81 -15.90
N SER A 146 20.03 2.68 -15.95
CA SER A 146 19.20 2.99 -14.79
C SER A 146 18.42 1.75 -14.34
N THR A 147 18.56 1.42 -13.05
CA THR A 147 17.80 0.39 -12.36
C THR A 147 16.52 0.94 -11.74
N ASP A 148 16.12 2.16 -12.09
CA ASP A 148 14.93 2.79 -11.52
C ASP A 148 13.67 2.00 -11.86
N LYS A 149 12.93 1.66 -10.86
CA LYS A 149 11.71 0.85 -10.92
C LYS A 149 10.63 1.55 -10.11
N GLY A 150 9.38 1.28 -10.45
CA GLY A 150 8.27 1.72 -9.61
C GLY A 150 8.38 1.15 -8.20
N GLY A 151 7.98 1.89 -7.20
CA GLY A 151 7.96 1.45 -5.80
C GLY A 151 6.78 0.51 -5.50
N GLY A 152 6.96 -0.44 -4.58
CA GLY A 152 5.86 -1.25 -4.05
C GLY A 152 4.88 -0.43 -3.20
N GLY A 153 3.67 -0.90 -3.00
CA GLY A 153 2.69 -0.30 -2.09
C GLY A 153 2.86 -0.76 -0.65
N GLY A 154 2.68 0.12 0.33
CA GLY A 154 2.70 -0.21 1.75
C GLY A 154 1.51 -1.07 2.18
N GLY A 155 1.66 -1.88 3.24
CA GLY A 155 0.58 -2.67 3.81
C GLY A 155 -0.39 -1.83 4.67
N GLY A 156 -1.64 -2.29 4.80
CA GLY A 156 -2.60 -1.68 5.70
C GLY A 156 -2.46 -2.19 7.14
N SER A 157 -2.87 -1.38 8.13
CA SER A 157 -2.84 -1.78 9.53
C SER A 157 -4.00 -2.69 9.91
N SER A 158 -3.74 -3.59 10.85
CA SER A 158 -4.78 -4.33 11.58
C SER A 158 -5.24 -3.53 12.80
N TYR A 159 -6.40 -3.89 13.35
CA TYR A 159 -6.97 -3.22 14.51
C TYR A 159 -7.89 -4.16 15.27
N TYR A 160 -7.91 -4.06 16.57
CA TYR A 160 -9.00 -4.58 17.40
C TYR A 160 -9.46 -3.52 18.40
N SER A 161 -10.76 -3.53 18.68
CA SER A 161 -11.34 -2.62 19.66
C SER A 161 -10.90 -2.99 21.08
N THR A 162 -10.49 -2.01 21.85
CA THR A 162 -10.19 -2.17 23.28
C THR A 162 -11.44 -2.08 24.16
N ASN A 163 -12.63 -1.91 23.56
CA ASN A 163 -13.87 -1.88 24.32
C ASN A 163 -14.20 -3.28 24.85
N THR A 164 -14.07 -3.47 26.14
CA THR A 164 -14.27 -4.76 26.83
C THR A 164 -15.67 -5.33 26.75
N ASN A 165 -16.67 -4.53 26.33
CA ASN A 165 -18.02 -5.03 26.05
C ASN A 165 -18.09 -5.83 24.75
N TRP A 166 -17.07 -5.72 23.88
CA TRP A 166 -17.08 -6.34 22.57
C TRP A 166 -15.92 -7.29 22.34
N VAL A 167 -14.77 -7.02 22.96
CA VAL A 167 -13.55 -7.79 22.75
C VAL A 167 -12.88 -8.04 24.09
N THR A 168 -12.58 -9.32 24.37
CA THR A 168 -11.80 -9.74 25.52
C THR A 168 -10.60 -10.55 25.06
N ASN A 169 -9.44 -10.32 25.67
CA ASN A 169 -8.21 -11.07 25.40
C ASN A 169 -7.73 -11.02 23.93
N ALA A 170 -7.95 -9.90 23.24
CA ALA A 170 -7.40 -9.72 21.89
C ALA A 170 -5.90 -9.42 21.95
N SER A 171 -5.16 -10.03 21.03
CA SER A 171 -3.74 -9.76 20.81
C SER A 171 -3.43 -9.84 19.31
N TYR A 172 -2.31 -9.25 18.90
CA TYR A 172 -1.75 -9.49 17.58
C TYR A 172 -0.80 -10.69 17.66
N GLU A 173 -0.95 -11.61 16.73
CA GLU A 173 -0.04 -12.75 16.60
C GLU A 173 0.68 -12.65 15.26
N THR A 174 1.97 -12.95 15.28
CA THR A 174 2.75 -13.16 14.06
C THR A 174 2.44 -14.55 13.53
N VAL A 175 2.09 -14.65 12.28
CA VAL A 175 2.00 -15.92 11.58
C VAL A 175 3.28 -16.06 10.77
N ASP A 176 4.13 -17.02 11.14
CA ASP A 176 5.36 -17.37 10.43
C ASP A 176 5.06 -18.03 9.07
#